data_609c72c76bffdf55c25547f96f8e42a5
#
_entry.id   609c72c76bffdf55c25547f96f8e42a5
#
_cell.length_a   1.000
_cell.length_b   1.000
_cell.length_c   1.000
_cell.angle_alpha   90.00
_cell.angle_beta   90.00
_cell.angle_gamma   90.00
#
_symmetry.space_group_name_H-M   'P 1'
#
loop_
_entity.id
_entity.type
_entity.pdbx_description
1 polymer ?
#
loop_
_entity_poly.entity_id
_entity_poly.type
_entity_poly.pdbx_seq_one_letter_code
_entity_poly.pdbx_strand_id
1 'polypeptide(L)'
;MATVEERVWTMGDYIEESPRVARENLARADELTAPLIACCDGGVPTRIRLVASGSSYNACQCALPFMESCLPDVQIRVVTPHRFAYYEPAVAAGELVAVVTQSGLSTNALEALDAIRAQDRRAICLTGNVASDAREHADVVVDWGVGVELVGYVTKGVTTLALFLMMFAAKLGAHEDRLGELSGAIDAADAVRAATYGFFERNEKALLSMAVSYCVAPFGARGVALEGALKIGETVHVPSPAYEVEEFIHGPNLQLTPGYTLFFFDAGDAAGERTRLVYRAAREVSDAAFLVTTDASFAGDPHVLVAPELPSWELASLAYLPFVQLVAHLASSALGSSKQHPLLKRFKAIAAAKTESFVNYDGDE
;
A
#
# COMPACT_ATOMS: atom_id res chain seq x y z
N MET A 1 35.23 25.19 -6.01
CA MET A 1 34.07 24.48 -6.54
C MET A 1 33.44 23.81 -5.34
N ALA A 2 32.31 24.30 -4.87
CA ALA A 2 31.54 23.62 -3.82
C ALA A 2 30.96 22.36 -4.43
N THR A 3 31.30 21.19 -3.92
CA THR A 3 30.64 19.94 -4.20
C THR A 3 29.18 20.09 -3.74
N VAL A 4 28.24 20.07 -4.67
CA VAL A 4 26.81 19.89 -4.34
C VAL A 4 26.75 18.49 -3.73
N GLU A 5 26.59 18.40 -2.41
CA GLU A 5 26.23 17.14 -1.77
C GLU A 5 24.93 16.69 -2.42
N GLU A 6 24.94 15.57 -3.13
CA GLU A 6 23.72 14.96 -3.66
C GLU A 6 22.80 14.65 -2.46
N ARG A 7 21.65 15.29 -2.42
CA ARG A 7 20.67 15.06 -1.35
C ARG A 7 20.26 13.59 -1.35
N VAL A 8 20.53 12.89 -0.27
CA VAL A 8 20.04 11.53 -0.06
C VAL A 8 18.55 11.63 0.31
N TRP A 9 17.69 11.12 -0.55
CA TRP A 9 16.26 11.07 -0.34
C TRP A 9 15.93 9.96 0.65
N THR A 10 15.00 10.24 1.57
CA THR A 10 14.54 9.31 2.60
C THR A 10 13.07 8.94 2.38
N MET A 11 12.62 7.90 3.07
CA MET A 11 11.20 7.56 3.14
C MET A 11 10.34 8.76 3.59
N GLY A 12 10.85 9.54 4.59
CA GLY A 12 10.18 10.76 5.06
C GLY A 12 9.97 11.79 3.96
N ASP A 13 10.97 12.03 3.10
CA ASP A 13 10.83 12.97 1.97
C ASP A 13 9.71 12.55 1.01
N TYR A 14 9.58 11.25 0.73
CA TYR A 14 8.52 10.73 -0.14
C TYR A 14 7.14 10.73 0.51
N ILE A 15 7.05 10.57 1.83
CA ILE A 15 5.78 10.77 2.57
C ILE A 15 5.33 12.23 2.46
N GLU A 16 6.25 13.19 2.65
CA GLU A 16 5.96 14.63 2.54
C GLU A 16 5.56 15.03 1.10
N GLU A 17 6.13 14.40 0.11
CA GLU A 17 5.84 14.68 -1.30
C GLU A 17 4.50 14.08 -1.77
N SER A 18 4.06 12.97 -1.16
CA SER A 18 2.93 12.17 -1.61
C SER A 18 1.63 12.95 -1.83
N PRO A 19 1.18 13.87 -0.95
CA PRO A 19 -0.07 14.60 -1.17
C PRO A 19 -0.01 15.52 -2.40
N ARG A 20 1.13 16.14 -2.66
CA ARG A 20 1.33 16.99 -3.85
C ARG A 20 1.25 16.17 -5.13
N VAL A 21 2.00 15.05 -5.19
CA VAL A 21 2.01 14.18 -6.37
C VAL A 21 0.63 13.54 -6.60
N ALA A 22 -0.07 13.16 -5.53
CA ALA A 22 -1.42 12.63 -5.64
C ALA A 22 -2.41 13.65 -6.25
N ARG A 23 -2.35 14.92 -5.84
CA ARG A 23 -3.18 15.99 -6.45
C ARG A 23 -2.83 16.22 -7.92
N GLU A 24 -1.54 16.23 -8.27
CA GLU A 24 -1.07 16.36 -9.65
C GLU A 24 -1.55 15.18 -10.51
N ASN A 25 -1.50 13.94 -9.99
CA ASN A 25 -1.99 12.76 -10.69
C ASN A 25 -3.51 12.79 -10.86
N LEU A 26 -4.25 13.21 -9.84
CA LEU A 26 -5.71 13.33 -9.94
C LEU A 26 -6.12 14.33 -11.03
N ALA A 27 -5.41 15.46 -11.14
CA ALA A 27 -5.64 16.45 -12.20
C ALA A 27 -5.33 15.89 -13.61
N ARG A 28 -4.54 14.81 -13.69
CA ARG A 28 -4.17 14.12 -14.95
C ARG A 28 -4.86 12.76 -15.08
N ALA A 29 -5.99 12.54 -14.40
CA ALA A 29 -6.66 11.23 -14.36
C ALA A 29 -6.93 10.64 -15.74
N ASP A 30 -7.41 11.47 -16.69
CA ASP A 30 -7.67 11.05 -18.08
C ASP A 30 -6.40 10.57 -18.77
N GLU A 31 -5.33 11.34 -18.68
CA GLU A 31 -4.05 11.03 -19.32
C GLU A 31 -3.45 9.73 -18.75
N LEU A 32 -3.41 9.62 -17.43
CA LEU A 32 -2.77 8.49 -16.75
C LEU A 32 -3.53 7.18 -16.95
N THR A 33 -4.87 7.22 -16.93
CA THR A 33 -5.68 5.99 -17.00
C THR A 33 -5.98 5.52 -18.41
N ALA A 34 -5.91 6.41 -19.42
CA ALA A 34 -6.24 6.09 -20.81
C ALA A 34 -5.49 4.86 -21.37
N PRO A 35 -4.17 4.67 -21.12
CA PRO A 35 -3.47 3.50 -21.65
C PRO A 35 -4.00 2.17 -21.12
N LEU A 36 -4.39 2.10 -19.83
CA LEU A 36 -4.96 0.90 -19.23
C LEU A 36 -6.41 0.69 -19.68
N ILE A 37 -7.20 1.75 -19.79
CA ILE A 37 -8.58 1.71 -20.33
C ILE A 37 -8.56 1.19 -21.78
N ALA A 38 -7.61 1.63 -22.61
CA ALA A 38 -7.46 1.13 -23.97
C ALA A 38 -7.20 -0.39 -24.04
N CYS A 39 -6.65 -0.99 -22.97
CA CYS A 39 -6.47 -2.43 -22.88
C CYS A 39 -7.77 -3.21 -22.62
N CYS A 40 -8.87 -2.52 -22.30
CA CYS A 40 -10.20 -3.13 -22.07
C CYS A 40 -10.99 -3.33 -23.39
N ASP A 41 -10.37 -3.12 -24.55
CA ASP A 41 -10.93 -3.38 -25.88
C ASP A 41 -12.32 -2.73 -26.11
N GLY A 42 -12.54 -1.55 -25.53
CA GLY A 42 -13.72 -0.71 -25.71
C GLY A 42 -14.93 -1.08 -24.82
N GLY A 43 -14.75 -1.96 -23.85
CA GLY A 43 -15.81 -2.34 -22.90
C GLY A 43 -15.30 -2.56 -21.48
N VAL A 44 -16.22 -2.69 -20.52
CA VAL A 44 -15.89 -3.08 -19.17
C VAL A 44 -15.61 -4.59 -19.14
N PRO A 45 -14.43 -5.05 -18.66
CA PRO A 45 -14.11 -6.47 -18.59
C PRO A 45 -15.00 -7.17 -17.55
N THR A 46 -15.26 -8.46 -17.75
CA THR A 46 -16.02 -9.25 -16.74
C THR A 46 -15.18 -9.58 -15.51
N ARG A 47 -13.84 -9.54 -15.67
CA ARG A 47 -12.86 -9.81 -14.62
C ARG A 47 -11.67 -8.90 -14.74
N ILE A 48 -11.14 -8.48 -13.59
CA ILE A 48 -9.86 -7.78 -13.48
C ILE A 48 -8.98 -8.57 -12.50
N ARG A 49 -7.77 -8.93 -12.94
CA ARG A 49 -6.79 -9.58 -12.09
C ARG A 49 -5.54 -8.72 -12.00
N LEU A 50 -5.27 -8.21 -10.81
CA LEU A 50 -4.06 -7.45 -10.49
C LEU A 50 -3.04 -8.41 -9.90
N VAL A 51 -1.89 -8.54 -10.55
CA VAL A 51 -0.82 -9.47 -10.17
C VAL A 51 0.32 -8.67 -9.55
N ALA A 52 0.47 -8.71 -8.23
CA ALA A 52 1.38 -7.83 -7.48
C ALA A 52 2.01 -8.50 -6.26
N SER A 53 3.14 -7.98 -5.79
CA SER A 53 3.83 -8.39 -4.54
C SER A 53 4.15 -7.19 -3.66
N GLY A 54 4.27 -7.42 -2.34
CA GLY A 54 4.72 -6.42 -1.37
C GLY A 54 3.84 -5.17 -1.38
N SER A 55 4.47 -4.00 -1.33
CA SER A 55 3.74 -2.72 -1.32
C SER A 55 2.85 -2.50 -2.54
N SER A 56 3.20 -3.04 -3.72
CA SER A 56 2.31 -3.01 -4.88
C SER A 56 1.04 -3.84 -4.67
N TYR A 57 1.15 -5.01 -4.03
CA TYR A 57 -0.01 -5.80 -3.63
C TYR A 57 -0.87 -5.05 -2.61
N ASN A 58 -0.25 -4.42 -1.62
CA ASN A 58 -0.95 -3.66 -0.59
C ASN A 58 -1.65 -2.43 -1.18
N ALA A 59 -1.04 -1.74 -2.15
CA ALA A 59 -1.69 -0.64 -2.88
C ALA A 59 -2.93 -1.10 -3.66
N CYS A 60 -2.87 -2.29 -4.30
CA CYS A 60 -4.05 -2.89 -4.93
C CYS A 60 -5.14 -3.19 -3.87
N GLN A 61 -4.77 -3.67 -2.68
CA GLN A 61 -5.73 -3.89 -1.58
C GLN A 61 -6.30 -2.57 -1.03
N CYS A 62 -5.52 -1.47 -1.02
CA CYS A 62 -6.03 -0.15 -0.66
C CYS A 62 -7.11 0.35 -1.64
N ALA A 63 -6.94 0.06 -2.92
CA ALA A 63 -7.87 0.50 -3.95
C ALA A 63 -9.11 -0.41 -4.10
N LEU A 64 -9.01 -1.67 -3.68
CA LEU A 64 -9.99 -2.71 -3.96
C LEU A 64 -11.44 -2.35 -3.56
N PRO A 65 -11.73 -1.83 -2.33
CA PRO A 65 -13.09 -1.48 -1.95
C PRO A 65 -13.72 -0.45 -2.89
N PHE A 66 -12.98 0.60 -3.24
CA PHE A 66 -13.43 1.64 -4.15
C PHE A 66 -13.60 1.13 -5.60
N MET A 67 -12.70 0.26 -6.05
CA MET A 67 -12.82 -0.36 -7.36
C MET A 67 -14.05 -1.24 -7.48
N GLU A 68 -14.34 -2.07 -6.47
CA GLU A 68 -15.53 -2.94 -6.45
C GLU A 68 -16.82 -2.13 -6.44
N SER A 69 -16.87 -0.99 -5.74
CA SER A 69 -18.04 -0.13 -5.75
C SER A 69 -18.25 0.63 -7.08
N CYS A 70 -17.18 0.99 -7.78
CA CYS A 70 -17.28 1.58 -9.12
C CYS A 70 -17.58 0.52 -10.22
N LEU A 71 -17.28 -0.74 -9.98
CA LEU A 71 -17.36 -1.82 -10.95
C LEU A 71 -18.10 -3.05 -10.35
N PRO A 72 -19.38 -2.91 -9.94
CA PRO A 72 -20.09 -3.92 -9.15
C PRO A 72 -20.32 -5.25 -9.89
N ASP A 73 -20.33 -5.23 -11.22
CA ASP A 73 -20.50 -6.42 -12.06
C ASP A 73 -19.17 -7.07 -12.49
N VAL A 74 -18.03 -6.53 -12.02
CA VAL A 74 -16.68 -7.00 -12.39
C VAL A 74 -16.10 -7.81 -11.24
N GLN A 75 -15.65 -9.02 -11.49
CA GLN A 75 -14.91 -9.79 -10.51
C GLN A 75 -13.47 -9.28 -10.42
N ILE A 76 -13.12 -8.57 -9.35
CA ILE A 76 -11.75 -8.06 -9.14
C ILE A 76 -10.99 -8.98 -8.19
N ARG A 77 -9.76 -9.38 -8.58
CA ARG A 77 -8.87 -10.22 -7.76
C ARG A 77 -7.47 -9.65 -7.72
N VAL A 78 -6.88 -9.66 -6.54
CA VAL A 78 -5.46 -9.37 -6.34
C VAL A 78 -4.75 -10.67 -6.01
N VAL A 79 -3.74 -11.04 -6.79
CA VAL A 79 -3.00 -12.30 -6.63
C VAL A 79 -1.50 -12.04 -6.65
N THR A 80 -0.71 -12.92 -6.02
CA THR A 80 0.74 -12.79 -6.10
C THR A 80 1.26 -13.35 -7.43
N PRO A 81 2.37 -12.82 -7.98
CA PRO A 81 2.94 -13.31 -9.24
C PRO A 81 3.28 -14.80 -9.20
N HIS A 82 3.81 -15.29 -8.09
CA HIS A 82 4.10 -16.71 -7.92
C HIS A 82 2.84 -17.57 -8.00
N ARG A 83 1.76 -17.17 -7.28
CA ARG A 83 0.48 -17.86 -7.38
C ARG A 83 -0.08 -17.82 -8.80
N PHE A 84 0.01 -16.67 -9.46
CA PHE A 84 -0.44 -16.51 -10.84
C PHE A 84 0.34 -17.45 -11.77
N ALA A 85 1.66 -17.36 -11.82
CA ALA A 85 2.49 -18.06 -12.80
C ALA A 85 2.44 -19.60 -12.64
N TYR A 86 2.38 -20.10 -11.40
CA TYR A 86 2.52 -21.53 -11.13
C TYR A 86 1.21 -22.27 -10.84
N TYR A 87 0.16 -21.57 -10.39
CA TYR A 87 -1.07 -22.23 -9.96
C TYR A 87 -2.33 -21.77 -10.70
N GLU A 88 -2.37 -20.53 -11.16
CA GLU A 88 -3.54 -19.94 -11.80
C GLU A 88 -3.18 -19.13 -13.06
N PRO A 89 -2.34 -19.65 -13.99
CA PRO A 89 -1.83 -18.85 -15.11
C PRO A 89 -2.91 -18.57 -16.16
N ALA A 90 -3.96 -19.37 -16.23
CA ALA A 90 -4.99 -19.25 -17.28
C ALA A 90 -5.66 -17.86 -17.28
N VAL A 91 -5.65 -17.21 -18.45
CA VAL A 91 -6.32 -15.92 -18.69
C VAL A 91 -7.62 -16.17 -19.47
N ALA A 92 -8.75 -15.83 -18.88
CA ALA A 92 -10.06 -16.03 -19.50
C ALA A 92 -10.33 -15.01 -20.62
N ALA A 93 -11.26 -15.32 -21.51
CA ALA A 93 -11.74 -14.35 -22.49
C ALA A 93 -12.45 -13.18 -21.77
N GLY A 94 -12.14 -11.94 -22.17
CA GLY A 94 -12.71 -10.74 -21.54
C GLY A 94 -12.17 -10.43 -20.14
N GLU A 95 -11.09 -11.08 -19.73
CA GLU A 95 -10.36 -10.76 -18.48
C GLU A 95 -9.23 -9.77 -18.76
N LEU A 96 -9.17 -8.70 -17.98
CA LEU A 96 -8.03 -7.80 -17.91
C LEU A 96 -7.05 -8.33 -16.85
N VAL A 97 -5.82 -8.68 -17.27
CA VAL A 97 -4.75 -9.06 -16.34
C VAL A 97 -3.64 -8.02 -16.42
N ALA A 98 -3.33 -7.38 -15.30
CA ALA A 98 -2.26 -6.40 -15.20
C ALA A 98 -1.24 -6.84 -14.14
N VAL A 99 0.03 -6.98 -14.53
CA VAL A 99 1.14 -7.23 -13.61
C VAL A 99 1.67 -5.90 -13.11
N VAL A 100 1.79 -5.77 -11.79
CA VAL A 100 2.14 -4.51 -11.12
C VAL A 100 3.49 -4.65 -10.44
N THR A 101 4.45 -3.80 -10.83
CA THR A 101 5.80 -3.81 -10.25
C THR A 101 6.42 -2.43 -10.30
N GLN A 102 6.69 -1.80 -9.16
CA GLN A 102 7.21 -0.43 -9.16
C GLN A 102 8.53 -0.29 -9.88
N SER A 103 9.52 -1.11 -9.55
CA SER A 103 10.84 -1.05 -10.19
C SER A 103 10.87 -1.58 -11.61
N GLY A 104 9.89 -2.44 -11.98
CA GLY A 104 9.94 -3.20 -13.23
C GLY A 104 11.06 -4.25 -13.31
N LEU A 105 11.70 -4.57 -12.16
CA LEU A 105 12.89 -5.42 -12.06
C LEU A 105 12.67 -6.66 -11.17
N SER A 106 11.42 -6.93 -10.76
CA SER A 106 11.10 -8.09 -9.92
C SER A 106 10.98 -9.34 -10.77
N THR A 107 11.84 -10.34 -10.54
CA THR A 107 11.91 -11.58 -11.34
C THR A 107 10.57 -12.30 -11.43
N ASN A 108 9.86 -12.43 -10.31
CA ASN A 108 8.54 -13.05 -10.28
C ASN A 108 7.47 -12.28 -11.08
N ALA A 109 7.59 -10.96 -11.19
CA ALA A 109 6.69 -10.15 -12.03
C ALA A 109 6.98 -10.37 -13.52
N LEU A 110 8.25 -10.46 -13.90
CA LEU A 110 8.65 -10.79 -15.26
C LEU A 110 8.18 -12.19 -15.66
N GLU A 111 8.35 -13.21 -14.79
CA GLU A 111 7.79 -14.54 -15.00
C GLU A 111 6.27 -14.55 -15.20
N ALA A 112 5.54 -13.70 -14.46
CA ALA A 112 4.10 -13.58 -14.64
C ALA A 112 3.72 -12.96 -16.00
N LEU A 113 4.48 -11.96 -16.47
CA LEU A 113 4.30 -11.38 -17.81
C LEU A 113 4.56 -12.44 -18.89
N ASP A 114 5.64 -13.20 -18.78
CA ASP A 114 5.98 -14.27 -19.71
C ASP A 114 4.90 -15.37 -19.72
N ALA A 115 4.35 -15.72 -18.57
CA ALA A 115 3.25 -16.68 -18.46
C ALA A 115 1.96 -16.21 -19.16
N ILE A 116 1.70 -14.90 -19.23
CA ILE A 116 0.59 -14.33 -19.98
C ILE A 116 0.88 -14.43 -21.48
N ARG A 117 2.08 -14.01 -21.93
CA ARG A 117 2.49 -14.06 -23.34
C ARG A 117 2.52 -15.48 -23.92
N ALA A 118 2.91 -16.45 -23.10
CA ALA A 118 2.92 -17.87 -23.49
C ALA A 118 1.53 -18.41 -23.86
N GLN A 119 0.45 -17.68 -23.56
CA GLN A 119 -0.93 -18.01 -23.88
C GLN A 119 -1.47 -17.18 -25.06
N ASP A 120 -0.61 -16.49 -25.81
CA ASP A 120 -1.01 -15.53 -26.85
C ASP A 120 -1.96 -14.45 -26.32
N ARG A 121 -1.74 -14.00 -25.06
CA ARG A 121 -2.50 -12.94 -24.41
C ARG A 121 -1.63 -11.70 -24.25
N ARG A 122 -2.27 -10.51 -24.30
CA ARG A 122 -1.61 -9.23 -24.11
C ARG A 122 -1.07 -9.11 -22.68
N ALA A 123 0.23 -9.08 -22.52
CA ALA A 123 0.90 -8.87 -21.24
C ALA A 123 0.96 -7.37 -20.93
N ILE A 124 0.29 -6.94 -19.88
CA ILE A 124 0.20 -5.54 -19.44
C ILE A 124 0.99 -5.39 -18.16
N CYS A 125 1.94 -4.45 -18.15
CA CYS A 125 2.72 -4.08 -16.98
C CYS A 125 2.34 -2.68 -16.50
N LEU A 126 1.91 -2.55 -15.25
CA LEU A 126 1.85 -1.28 -14.53
C LEU A 126 3.17 -1.11 -13.78
N THR A 127 3.89 -0.02 -14.04
CA THR A 127 5.20 0.20 -13.44
C THR A 127 5.46 1.68 -13.15
N GLY A 128 6.29 1.97 -12.16
CA GLY A 128 6.83 3.31 -11.91
C GLY A 128 8.10 3.60 -12.72
N ASN A 129 8.63 2.59 -13.44
CA ASN A 129 9.82 2.74 -14.28
C ASN A 129 9.58 2.11 -15.65
N VAL A 130 9.08 2.89 -16.57
CA VAL A 130 8.75 2.45 -17.95
C VAL A 130 9.99 2.08 -18.77
N ALA A 131 11.18 2.41 -18.33
CA ALA A 131 12.44 2.07 -18.99
C ALA A 131 13.10 0.79 -18.45
N SER A 132 12.45 0.11 -17.49
CA SER A 132 12.95 -1.10 -16.82
C SER A 132 12.90 -2.35 -17.72
N ASP A 133 13.46 -3.45 -17.21
CA ASP A 133 13.49 -4.76 -17.87
C ASP A 133 12.07 -5.28 -18.21
N ALA A 134 11.04 -4.83 -17.48
CA ALA A 134 9.64 -5.18 -17.78
C ALA A 134 9.22 -4.89 -19.22
N ARG A 135 9.89 -3.94 -19.91
CA ARG A 135 9.62 -3.63 -21.34
C ARG A 135 9.87 -4.81 -22.29
N GLU A 136 10.78 -5.69 -21.95
CA GLU A 136 11.10 -6.85 -22.78
C GLU A 136 10.08 -7.98 -22.60
N HIS A 137 9.36 -7.96 -21.49
CA HIS A 137 8.39 -8.98 -21.08
C HIS A 137 6.93 -8.57 -21.28
N ALA A 138 6.64 -7.28 -21.43
CA ALA A 138 5.28 -6.74 -21.61
C ALA A 138 5.01 -6.28 -23.03
N ASP A 139 3.76 -6.42 -23.49
CA ASP A 139 3.29 -5.86 -24.74
C ASP A 139 2.80 -4.41 -24.56
N VAL A 140 2.34 -4.07 -23.34
CA VAL A 140 1.93 -2.73 -22.94
C VAL A 140 2.54 -2.40 -21.58
N VAL A 141 3.22 -1.26 -21.51
CA VAL A 141 3.78 -0.73 -20.26
C VAL A 141 3.08 0.57 -19.93
N VAL A 142 2.51 0.66 -18.74
CA VAL A 142 1.73 1.80 -18.25
C VAL A 142 2.41 2.40 -17.03
N ASP A 143 2.69 3.71 -17.08
CA ASP A 143 3.13 4.49 -15.92
C ASP A 143 1.91 4.94 -15.12
N TRP A 144 1.93 4.70 -13.81
CA TRP A 144 0.88 5.20 -12.92
C TRP A 144 1.17 6.56 -12.28
N GLY A 145 2.26 7.22 -12.70
CA GLY A 145 2.57 8.59 -12.29
C GLY A 145 3.28 8.72 -10.94
N VAL A 146 4.08 7.71 -10.51
CA VAL A 146 4.85 7.80 -9.27
C VAL A 146 6.00 8.80 -9.37
N GLY A 147 6.53 9.00 -10.57
CA GLY A 147 7.78 9.75 -10.77
C GLY A 147 8.99 9.01 -10.17
N VAL A 148 9.98 9.78 -9.71
CA VAL A 148 11.20 9.22 -9.13
C VAL A 148 10.97 8.85 -7.66
N GLU A 149 11.34 7.62 -7.29
CA GLU A 149 11.38 7.14 -5.90
C GLU A 149 12.60 6.22 -5.74
N LEU A 150 13.65 6.76 -5.10
CA LEU A 150 14.98 6.16 -4.98
C LEU A 150 15.22 5.63 -3.55
N VAL A 151 14.27 4.90 -2.99
CA VAL A 151 14.40 4.20 -1.71
C VAL A 151 13.94 2.76 -1.87
N GLY A 152 14.53 1.87 -1.09
CA GLY A 152 14.18 0.45 -1.12
C GLY A 152 12.78 0.15 -0.60
N TYR A 153 12.26 1.04 0.23
CA TYR A 153 10.95 0.92 0.88
C TYR A 153 9.91 1.74 0.13
N VAL A 154 9.18 1.09 -0.80
CA VAL A 154 8.15 1.77 -1.60
C VAL A 154 7.17 2.53 -0.71
N THR A 155 7.03 3.83 -0.93
CA THR A 155 6.31 4.77 -0.05
C THR A 155 5.29 5.59 -0.84
N LYS A 156 5.74 6.58 -1.60
CA LYS A 156 4.92 7.38 -2.51
C LYS A 156 4.24 6.49 -3.57
N GLY A 157 4.95 5.46 -4.02
CA GLY A 157 4.44 4.49 -4.99
C GLY A 157 3.18 3.77 -4.54
N VAL A 158 3.02 3.49 -3.24
CA VAL A 158 1.80 2.89 -2.70
C VAL A 158 0.61 3.83 -2.86
N THR A 159 0.78 5.08 -2.44
CA THR A 159 -0.26 6.11 -2.51
C THR A 159 -0.67 6.39 -3.94
N THR A 160 0.30 6.58 -4.84
CA THR A 160 0.03 6.91 -6.24
C THR A 160 -0.56 5.73 -7.01
N LEU A 161 -0.14 4.50 -6.74
CA LEU A 161 -0.72 3.29 -7.35
C LEU A 161 -2.16 3.06 -6.88
N ALA A 162 -2.43 3.16 -5.58
CA ALA A 162 -3.80 3.03 -5.06
C ALA A 162 -4.72 4.07 -5.69
N LEU A 163 -4.29 5.34 -5.74
CA LEU A 163 -5.03 6.41 -6.39
C LEU A 163 -5.23 6.14 -7.90
N PHE A 164 -4.20 5.68 -8.62
CA PHE A 164 -4.31 5.34 -10.04
C PHE A 164 -5.38 4.29 -10.30
N LEU A 165 -5.40 3.22 -9.50
CA LEU A 165 -6.39 2.15 -9.64
C LEU A 165 -7.81 2.62 -9.32
N MET A 166 -7.97 3.51 -8.33
CA MET A 166 -9.26 4.14 -8.02
C MET A 166 -9.73 5.04 -9.18
N MET A 167 -8.84 5.89 -9.72
CA MET A 167 -9.14 6.71 -10.90
C MET A 167 -9.51 5.84 -12.11
N PHE A 168 -8.75 4.78 -12.36
CA PHE A 168 -9.05 3.83 -13.43
C PHE A 168 -10.45 3.22 -13.29
N ALA A 169 -10.82 2.76 -12.08
CA ALA A 169 -12.12 2.17 -11.84
C ALA A 169 -13.27 3.18 -12.01
N ALA A 170 -13.11 4.40 -11.49
CA ALA A 170 -14.09 5.47 -11.66
C ALA A 170 -14.32 5.82 -13.14
N LYS A 171 -13.24 5.92 -13.93
CA LYS A 171 -13.31 6.20 -15.37
C LYS A 171 -13.91 5.03 -16.16
N LEU A 172 -13.47 3.81 -15.90
CA LEU A 172 -13.96 2.61 -16.58
C LEU A 172 -15.43 2.34 -16.29
N GLY A 173 -15.87 2.58 -15.05
CA GLY A 173 -17.26 2.42 -14.61
C GLY A 173 -18.18 3.61 -14.94
N ALA A 174 -17.65 4.65 -15.60
CA ALA A 174 -18.38 5.91 -15.88
C ALA A 174 -18.89 6.63 -14.61
N HIS A 175 -18.13 6.57 -13.52
CA HIS A 175 -18.38 7.23 -12.24
C HIS A 175 -17.43 8.42 -12.02
N GLU A 176 -17.34 9.31 -13.02
CA GLU A 176 -16.42 10.46 -12.96
C GLU A 176 -16.75 11.47 -11.86
N ASP A 177 -18.00 11.51 -11.41
CA ASP A 177 -18.46 12.25 -10.25
C ASP A 177 -17.71 11.88 -8.96
N ARG A 178 -17.26 10.62 -8.85
CA ARG A 178 -16.48 10.12 -7.71
C ARG A 178 -15.02 10.58 -7.67
N LEU A 179 -14.49 11.19 -8.74
CA LEU A 179 -13.14 11.77 -8.70
C LEU A 179 -13.03 12.90 -7.65
N GLY A 180 -14.14 13.60 -7.37
CA GLY A 180 -14.21 14.57 -6.26
C GLY A 180 -14.01 13.94 -4.88
N GLU A 181 -14.47 12.70 -4.67
CA GLU A 181 -14.24 11.95 -3.42
C GLU A 181 -12.75 11.64 -3.23
N LEU A 182 -12.03 11.32 -4.31
CA LEU A 182 -10.58 11.08 -4.26
C LEU A 182 -9.81 12.33 -3.83
N SER A 183 -10.25 13.53 -4.26
CA SER A 183 -9.67 14.79 -3.77
C SER A 183 -9.84 14.93 -2.26
N GLY A 184 -11.05 14.68 -1.74
CA GLY A 184 -11.32 14.69 -0.30
C GLY A 184 -10.48 13.68 0.48
N ALA A 185 -10.25 12.48 -0.08
CA ALA A 185 -9.39 11.47 0.54
C ALA A 185 -7.91 11.89 0.57
N ILE A 186 -7.42 12.58 -0.48
CA ILE A 186 -6.05 13.13 -0.50
C ILE A 186 -5.90 14.22 0.57
N ASP A 187 -6.91 15.08 0.74
CA ASP A 187 -6.88 16.11 1.77
C ASP A 187 -6.94 15.50 3.19
N ALA A 188 -7.74 14.45 3.38
CA ALA A 188 -7.77 13.70 4.62
C ALA A 188 -6.41 13.01 4.90
N ALA A 189 -5.77 12.42 3.88
CA ALA A 189 -4.44 11.82 4.00
C ALA A 189 -3.38 12.85 4.42
N ASP A 190 -3.42 14.06 3.85
CA ASP A 190 -2.50 15.16 4.23
C ASP A 190 -2.72 15.61 5.69
N ALA A 191 -3.99 15.68 6.12
CA ALA A 191 -4.33 15.98 7.52
C ALA A 191 -3.87 14.85 8.47
N VAL A 192 -4.06 13.58 8.11
CA VAL A 192 -3.55 12.42 8.86
C VAL A 192 -2.03 12.47 8.96
N ARG A 193 -1.33 12.76 7.85
CA ARG A 193 0.12 12.95 7.84
C ARG A 193 0.55 13.99 8.88
N ALA A 194 -0.07 15.18 8.84
CA ALA A 194 0.27 16.26 9.75
C ALA A 194 -0.02 15.90 11.23
N ALA A 195 -1.15 15.23 11.50
CA ALA A 195 -1.54 14.84 12.85
C ALA A 195 -0.66 13.71 13.42
N THR A 196 -0.07 12.88 12.55
CA THR A 196 0.76 11.74 12.97
C THR A 196 2.03 12.16 13.71
N TYR A 197 2.63 13.29 13.41
CA TYR A 197 3.79 13.79 14.15
C TYR A 197 3.48 13.99 15.62
N GLY A 198 2.43 14.75 15.94
CA GLY A 198 2.02 14.94 17.33
C GLY A 198 1.49 13.67 18.00
N PHE A 199 0.90 12.75 17.23
CA PHE A 199 0.54 11.43 17.74
C PHE A 199 1.80 10.63 18.12
N PHE A 200 2.82 10.60 17.26
CA PHE A 200 4.08 9.92 17.52
C PHE A 200 4.79 10.48 18.76
N GLU A 201 4.94 11.80 18.86
CA GLU A 201 5.55 12.46 20.02
C GLU A 201 4.89 12.06 21.35
N ARG A 202 3.54 12.04 21.40
CA ARG A 202 2.81 11.64 22.61
C ARG A 202 3.00 10.17 22.98
N ASN A 203 3.26 9.31 22.01
CA ASN A 203 3.36 7.87 22.17
C ASN A 203 4.76 7.31 21.93
N GLU A 204 5.76 8.19 21.81
CA GLU A 204 7.13 7.85 21.40
C GLU A 204 7.70 6.66 22.18
N LYS A 205 7.61 6.69 23.52
CA LYS A 205 8.14 5.63 24.37
C LYS A 205 7.53 4.26 24.04
N ALA A 206 6.22 4.18 23.82
CA ALA A 206 5.54 2.94 23.49
C ALA A 206 5.91 2.47 22.09
N LEU A 207 5.96 3.39 21.12
CA LEU A 207 6.29 3.09 19.72
C LEU A 207 7.76 2.67 19.55
N LEU A 208 8.69 3.27 20.28
CA LEU A 208 10.11 2.87 20.26
C LEU A 208 10.40 1.59 21.05
N SER A 209 9.49 1.16 21.92
CA SER A 209 9.61 -0.09 22.69
C SER A 209 8.97 -1.28 21.98
N MET A 210 8.51 -1.12 20.75
CA MET A 210 7.85 -2.15 19.96
C MET A 210 8.77 -3.36 19.74
N ALA A 211 8.34 -4.53 20.20
CA ALA A 211 9.06 -5.81 19.99
C ALA A 211 8.28 -6.75 19.05
N VAL A 212 6.97 -6.68 19.09
CA VAL A 212 6.02 -7.35 18.19
C VAL A 212 4.87 -6.38 17.94
N SER A 213 4.40 -6.28 16.71
CA SER A 213 3.20 -5.49 16.44
C SER A 213 2.16 -6.28 15.66
N TYR A 214 0.90 -5.88 15.78
CA TYR A 214 -0.20 -6.34 14.94
C TYR A 214 -0.91 -5.16 14.32
N CYS A 215 -1.23 -5.28 13.03
CA CYS A 215 -2.10 -4.36 12.31
C CYS A 215 -3.45 -5.03 12.08
N VAL A 216 -4.53 -4.44 12.55
CA VAL A 216 -5.87 -5.05 12.54
C VAL A 216 -6.86 -4.10 11.89
N ALA A 217 -7.60 -4.57 10.89
CA ALA A 217 -8.56 -3.75 10.15
C ALA A 217 -9.70 -4.57 9.55
N PRO A 218 -10.89 -3.97 9.36
CA PRO A 218 -11.94 -4.53 8.53
C PRO A 218 -11.56 -4.43 7.03
N PHE A 219 -12.41 -4.95 6.15
CA PHE A 219 -12.19 -4.94 4.71
C PHE A 219 -11.86 -3.56 4.14
N GLY A 220 -12.59 -2.50 4.56
CA GLY A 220 -12.39 -1.14 4.06
C GLY A 220 -11.01 -0.54 4.37
N ALA A 221 -10.37 -0.97 5.46
CA ALA A 221 -9.05 -0.51 5.86
C ALA A 221 -7.96 -1.62 5.78
N ARG A 222 -8.28 -2.75 5.12
CA ARG A 222 -7.34 -3.88 5.02
C ARG A 222 -6.02 -3.51 4.34
N GLY A 223 -6.08 -2.70 3.30
CA GLY A 223 -4.89 -2.30 2.54
C GLY A 223 -3.87 -1.56 3.39
N VAL A 224 -4.32 -0.61 4.21
CA VAL A 224 -3.43 0.13 5.11
C VAL A 224 -2.88 -0.75 6.24
N ALA A 225 -3.65 -1.71 6.75
CA ALA A 225 -3.14 -2.66 7.75
C ALA A 225 -2.02 -3.55 7.19
N LEU A 226 -2.19 -4.05 5.97
CA LEU A 226 -1.17 -4.83 5.26
C LEU A 226 0.10 -4.01 5.01
N GLU A 227 -0.06 -2.76 4.56
CA GLU A 227 1.08 -1.88 4.31
C GLU A 227 1.78 -1.47 5.61
N GLY A 228 1.04 -1.18 6.69
CA GLY A 228 1.61 -0.90 8.01
C GLY A 228 2.41 -2.06 8.56
N ALA A 229 1.87 -3.27 8.45
CA ALA A 229 2.56 -4.49 8.85
C ALA A 229 3.87 -4.67 8.06
N LEU A 230 3.85 -4.46 6.74
CA LEU A 230 5.03 -4.54 5.90
C LEU A 230 6.05 -3.45 6.26
N LYS A 231 5.65 -2.18 6.35
CA LYS A 231 6.54 -1.07 6.67
C LYS A 231 7.23 -1.24 8.02
N ILE A 232 6.49 -1.60 9.07
CA ILE A 232 7.07 -1.88 10.38
C ILE A 232 8.06 -3.06 10.30
N GLY A 233 7.69 -4.14 9.62
CA GLY A 233 8.54 -5.31 9.46
C GLY A 233 9.86 -5.02 8.76
N GLU A 234 9.83 -4.23 7.68
CA GLU A 234 11.02 -3.96 6.84
C GLU A 234 11.89 -2.79 7.32
N THR A 235 11.37 -1.87 8.16
CA THR A 235 12.12 -0.69 8.61
C THR A 235 12.42 -0.71 10.11
N VAL A 236 11.48 -1.14 10.95
CA VAL A 236 11.69 -1.28 12.42
C VAL A 236 12.29 -2.65 12.75
N HIS A 237 12.15 -3.63 11.85
CA HIS A 237 12.68 -4.99 11.95
C HIS A 237 12.06 -5.81 13.10
N VAL A 238 10.78 -5.61 13.36
CA VAL A 238 10.01 -6.42 14.32
C VAL A 238 8.93 -7.24 13.61
N PRO A 239 8.55 -8.42 14.13
CA PRO A 239 7.42 -9.17 13.59
C PRO A 239 6.15 -8.32 13.61
N SER A 240 5.49 -8.19 12.46
CA SER A 240 4.31 -7.33 12.32
C SER A 240 3.31 -7.95 11.32
N PRO A 241 2.53 -8.95 11.71
CA PRO A 241 1.46 -9.48 10.86
C PRO A 241 0.24 -8.55 10.83
N ALA A 242 -0.53 -8.63 9.73
CA ALA A 242 -1.82 -7.99 9.59
C ALA A 242 -2.95 -9.02 9.64
N TYR A 243 -4.06 -8.66 10.31
CA TYR A 243 -5.25 -9.49 10.43
C TYR A 243 -6.50 -8.70 10.08
N GLU A 244 -7.48 -9.40 9.55
CA GLU A 244 -8.86 -8.93 9.58
C GLU A 244 -9.38 -8.99 11.02
N VAL A 245 -10.36 -8.13 11.37
CA VAL A 245 -10.82 -7.94 12.76
C VAL A 245 -11.33 -9.25 13.39
N GLU A 246 -12.13 -10.03 12.65
CA GLU A 246 -12.65 -11.29 13.17
C GLU A 246 -11.57 -12.39 13.18
N GLU A 247 -10.74 -12.47 12.15
CA GLU A 247 -9.59 -13.39 12.14
C GLU A 247 -8.64 -13.12 13.30
N PHE A 248 -8.47 -11.85 13.70
CA PHE A 248 -7.66 -11.49 14.86
C PHE A 248 -8.17 -12.12 16.16
N ILE A 249 -9.47 -12.12 16.39
CA ILE A 249 -10.07 -12.68 17.62
C ILE A 249 -10.28 -14.20 17.58
N HIS A 250 -10.04 -14.85 16.43
CA HIS A 250 -10.15 -16.31 16.28
C HIS A 250 -8.80 -17.04 16.40
N GLY A 251 -7.87 -16.50 17.20
CA GLY A 251 -6.60 -17.16 17.49
C GLY A 251 -5.48 -16.20 17.83
N PRO A 252 -5.08 -15.25 16.95
CA PRO A 252 -3.97 -14.32 17.18
C PRO A 252 -4.06 -13.54 18.51
N ASN A 253 -5.24 -13.17 18.95
CA ASN A 253 -5.50 -12.50 20.22
C ASN A 253 -5.03 -13.31 21.45
N LEU A 254 -4.94 -14.63 21.35
CA LEU A 254 -4.46 -15.49 22.46
C LEU A 254 -2.97 -15.31 22.77
N GLN A 255 -2.23 -14.68 21.86
CA GLN A 255 -0.80 -14.37 22.07
C GLN A 255 -0.58 -13.06 22.82
N LEU A 256 -1.63 -12.23 22.98
CA LEU A 256 -1.49 -10.89 23.52
C LEU A 256 -0.92 -10.89 24.94
N THR A 257 0.03 -9.99 25.13
CA THR A 257 0.60 -9.62 26.43
C THR A 257 0.78 -8.10 26.47
N PRO A 258 1.05 -7.48 27.62
CA PRO A 258 1.35 -6.04 27.70
C PRO A 258 2.50 -5.55 26.81
N GLY A 259 3.36 -6.45 26.32
CA GLY A 259 4.49 -6.13 25.46
C GLY A 259 4.15 -6.05 23.95
N TYR A 260 2.89 -6.27 23.58
CA TYR A 260 2.47 -6.19 22.17
C TYR A 260 2.04 -4.77 21.81
N THR A 261 2.43 -4.31 20.63
CA THR A 261 1.94 -3.08 20.02
C THR A 261 0.86 -3.42 18.99
N LEU A 262 -0.29 -2.75 19.07
CA LEU A 262 -1.42 -3.02 18.17
C LEU A 262 -1.87 -1.74 17.49
N PHE A 263 -2.08 -1.82 16.20
CA PHE A 263 -2.65 -0.75 15.38
C PHE A 263 -3.99 -1.19 14.80
N PHE A 264 -5.04 -0.52 15.18
CA PHE A 264 -6.39 -0.73 14.66
C PHE A 264 -6.76 0.39 13.68
N PHE A 265 -7.42 0.01 12.60
CA PHE A 265 -7.88 0.95 11.58
C PHE A 265 -9.38 0.78 11.41
N ASP A 266 -10.14 1.78 11.80
CA ASP A 266 -11.59 1.83 11.61
C ASP A 266 -11.90 2.58 10.31
N ALA A 267 -12.52 1.89 9.35
CA ALA A 267 -12.88 2.48 8.07
C ALA A 267 -14.12 3.39 8.13
N GLY A 268 -14.86 3.40 9.24
CA GLY A 268 -16.16 4.08 9.33
C GLY A 268 -17.28 3.36 8.58
N ASP A 269 -17.06 2.09 8.22
CA ASP A 269 -18.04 1.21 7.57
C ASP A 269 -18.95 0.49 8.59
N ALA A 270 -19.76 -0.45 8.10
CA ALA A 270 -20.64 -1.26 8.94
C ALA A 270 -19.88 -2.10 10.00
N ALA A 271 -18.59 -2.38 9.79
CA ALA A 271 -17.74 -3.10 10.75
C ALA A 271 -17.04 -2.17 11.75
N GLY A 272 -17.19 -0.86 11.63
CA GLY A 272 -16.49 0.13 12.46
C GLY A 272 -16.76 -0.04 13.96
N GLU A 273 -18.01 -0.25 14.37
CA GLU A 273 -18.36 -0.51 15.76
C GLU A 273 -17.62 -1.75 16.31
N ARG A 274 -17.58 -2.81 15.51
CA ARG A 274 -16.86 -4.04 15.88
C ARG A 274 -15.36 -3.80 16.01
N THR A 275 -14.76 -3.07 15.10
CA THR A 275 -13.34 -2.71 15.14
C THR A 275 -13.02 -1.94 16.43
N ARG A 276 -13.83 -0.92 16.77
CA ARG A 276 -13.66 -0.13 18.00
C ARG A 276 -13.88 -0.96 19.28
N LEU A 277 -14.78 -1.94 19.25
CA LEU A 277 -14.98 -2.87 20.37
C LEU A 277 -13.74 -3.73 20.60
N VAL A 278 -13.18 -4.30 19.53
CA VAL A 278 -11.96 -5.14 19.62
C VAL A 278 -10.75 -4.30 20.04
N TYR A 279 -10.64 -3.05 19.57
CA TYR A 279 -9.63 -2.10 20.04
C TYR A 279 -9.73 -1.88 21.57
N ARG A 280 -10.94 -1.59 22.09
CA ARG A 280 -11.15 -1.41 23.53
C ARG A 280 -10.77 -2.65 24.33
N ALA A 281 -11.11 -3.84 23.82
CA ALA A 281 -10.70 -5.10 24.44
C ALA A 281 -9.17 -5.29 24.44
N ALA A 282 -8.48 -4.90 23.37
CA ALA A 282 -7.03 -4.95 23.30
C ALA A 282 -6.35 -3.98 24.29
N ARG A 283 -6.99 -2.81 24.55
CA ARG A 283 -6.54 -1.85 25.57
C ARG A 283 -6.53 -2.42 27.00
N GLU A 284 -7.39 -3.38 27.30
CA GLU A 284 -7.37 -4.07 28.61
C GLU A 284 -6.13 -4.95 28.81
N VAL A 285 -5.42 -5.28 27.72
CA VAL A 285 -4.24 -6.16 27.74
C VAL A 285 -2.95 -5.37 27.52
N SER A 286 -2.94 -4.40 26.60
CA SER A 286 -1.75 -3.62 26.26
C SER A 286 -2.03 -2.12 26.20
N ASP A 287 -1.16 -1.36 26.91
CA ASP A 287 -1.17 0.10 26.83
C ASP A 287 -0.68 0.63 25.47
N ALA A 288 -0.04 -0.20 24.66
CA ALA A 288 0.42 0.14 23.32
C ALA A 288 -0.57 -0.30 22.21
N ALA A 289 -1.87 -0.27 22.49
CA ALA A 289 -2.90 -0.42 21.48
C ALA A 289 -3.38 0.96 21.01
N PHE A 290 -3.38 1.17 19.70
CA PHE A 290 -3.66 2.44 19.02
C PHE A 290 -4.79 2.28 18.01
N LEU A 291 -5.52 3.37 17.74
CA LEU A 291 -6.64 3.39 16.78
C LEU A 291 -6.53 4.60 15.85
N VAL A 292 -6.78 4.38 14.57
CA VAL A 292 -7.09 5.44 13.60
C VAL A 292 -8.56 5.31 13.22
N THR A 293 -9.33 6.39 13.38
CA THR A 293 -10.78 6.40 13.16
C THR A 293 -11.28 7.79 12.77
N THR A 294 -12.43 7.87 12.15
CA THR A 294 -13.17 9.13 11.93
C THR A 294 -14.15 9.43 13.07
N ASP A 295 -14.31 8.54 14.05
CA ASP A 295 -15.24 8.70 15.16
C ASP A 295 -14.75 9.78 16.14
N ALA A 296 -15.36 10.95 16.09
CA ALA A 296 -15.02 12.11 16.92
C ALA A 296 -15.24 11.87 18.42
N SER A 297 -15.95 10.82 18.83
CA SER A 297 -16.13 10.50 20.26
C SER A 297 -14.81 10.12 20.95
N PHE A 298 -13.77 9.77 20.20
CA PHE A 298 -12.42 9.51 20.69
C PHE A 298 -11.54 10.76 20.77
N ALA A 299 -12.07 11.95 20.48
CA ALA A 299 -11.28 13.17 20.53
C ALA A 299 -10.67 13.38 21.94
N GLY A 300 -9.36 13.60 21.98
CA GLY A 300 -8.61 13.76 23.23
C GLY A 300 -8.01 12.48 23.83
N ASP A 301 -8.34 11.30 23.30
CA ASP A 301 -7.65 10.06 23.67
C ASP A 301 -6.22 10.06 23.08
N PRO A 302 -5.15 9.99 23.90
CA PRO A 302 -3.77 10.03 23.40
C PRO A 302 -3.39 8.85 22.52
N HIS A 303 -4.12 7.73 22.61
CA HIS A 303 -3.88 6.51 21.84
C HIS A 303 -4.67 6.46 20.54
N VAL A 304 -5.47 7.48 20.26
CA VAL A 304 -6.31 7.53 19.07
C VAL A 304 -5.92 8.72 18.18
N LEU A 305 -5.75 8.46 16.90
CA LEU A 305 -5.70 9.47 15.88
C LEU A 305 -7.11 9.58 15.26
N VAL A 306 -7.79 10.69 15.54
CA VAL A 306 -9.07 10.99 14.89
C VAL A 306 -8.77 11.68 13.57
N ALA A 307 -9.06 10.97 12.48
CA ALA A 307 -8.94 11.44 11.12
C ALA A 307 -10.13 12.35 10.75
N PRO A 308 -9.99 13.24 9.76
CA PRO A 308 -11.14 13.94 9.19
C PRO A 308 -12.21 12.96 8.66
N GLU A 309 -13.45 13.42 8.58
CA GLU A 309 -14.52 12.69 7.92
C GLU A 309 -14.14 12.37 6.47
N LEU A 310 -14.40 11.14 6.04
CA LEU A 310 -14.09 10.70 4.69
C LEU A 310 -15.33 10.78 3.80
N PRO A 311 -15.16 11.12 2.51
CA PRO A 311 -16.28 11.11 1.55
C PRO A 311 -16.95 9.75 1.45
N SER A 312 -16.17 8.66 1.60
CA SER A 312 -16.64 7.28 1.62
C SER A 312 -15.68 6.41 2.45
N TRP A 313 -16.22 5.38 3.11
CA TRP A 313 -15.44 4.40 3.87
C TRP A 313 -14.45 3.62 3.00
N GLU A 314 -14.72 3.46 1.71
CA GLU A 314 -13.87 2.78 0.74
C GLU A 314 -12.51 3.45 0.56
N LEU A 315 -12.40 4.71 0.97
CA LEU A 315 -11.21 5.55 0.86
C LEU A 315 -10.33 5.53 2.13
N ALA A 316 -10.76 4.83 3.18
CA ALA A 316 -10.05 4.80 4.47
C ALA A 316 -8.60 4.33 4.32
N SER A 317 -8.36 3.28 3.52
CA SER A 317 -6.99 2.80 3.29
C SER A 317 -6.09 3.88 2.69
N LEU A 318 -6.56 4.62 1.67
CA LEU A 318 -5.78 5.71 1.05
C LEU A 318 -5.51 6.85 2.05
N ALA A 319 -6.53 7.26 2.81
CA ALA A 319 -6.45 8.35 3.77
C ALA A 319 -5.50 8.03 4.96
N TYR A 320 -5.39 6.76 5.36
CA TYR A 320 -4.62 6.36 6.53
C TYR A 320 -3.20 5.89 6.22
N LEU A 321 -2.82 5.71 4.94
CA LEU A 321 -1.46 5.33 4.54
C LEU A 321 -0.37 6.19 5.20
N PRO A 322 -0.47 7.53 5.26
CA PRO A 322 0.57 8.35 5.86
C PRO A 322 0.83 8.04 7.34
N PHE A 323 -0.19 7.59 8.09
CA PHE A 323 -0.03 7.20 9.49
C PHE A 323 0.97 6.05 9.63
N VAL A 324 0.73 4.94 8.94
CA VAL A 324 1.59 3.75 9.06
C VAL A 324 3.00 4.00 8.52
N GLN A 325 3.10 4.76 7.42
CA GLN A 325 4.37 5.13 6.82
C GLN A 325 5.20 6.01 7.76
N LEU A 326 4.61 7.06 8.35
CA LEU A 326 5.30 7.95 9.29
C LEU A 326 5.66 7.25 10.60
N VAL A 327 4.77 6.44 11.18
CA VAL A 327 5.10 5.69 12.41
C VAL A 327 6.30 4.78 12.16
N ALA A 328 6.32 4.05 11.05
CA ALA A 328 7.45 3.19 10.69
C ALA A 328 8.74 4.00 10.44
N HIS A 329 8.64 5.10 9.69
CA HIS A 329 9.78 5.98 9.40
C HIS A 329 10.37 6.61 10.66
N LEU A 330 9.53 7.22 11.50
CA LEU A 330 9.99 7.91 12.71
C LEU A 330 10.58 6.93 13.72
N ALA A 331 9.94 5.76 13.90
CA ALA A 331 10.46 4.73 14.80
C ALA A 331 11.80 4.17 14.29
N SER A 332 11.91 3.81 13.02
CA SER A 332 13.16 3.28 12.46
C SER A 332 14.28 4.30 12.47
N SER A 333 14.00 5.58 12.22
CA SER A 333 14.97 6.67 12.29
C SER A 333 15.48 6.87 13.71
N ALA A 334 14.59 6.91 14.71
CA ALA A 334 14.94 7.08 16.12
C ALA A 334 15.76 5.89 16.66
N LEU A 335 15.40 4.66 16.23
CA LEU A 335 16.09 3.43 16.63
C LEU A 335 17.38 3.17 15.83
N GLY A 336 17.62 3.88 14.72
CA GLY A 336 18.72 3.60 13.81
C GLY A 336 18.63 2.20 13.18
N SER A 337 17.40 1.66 13.04
CA SER A 337 17.15 0.28 12.58
C SER A 337 17.13 0.13 11.06
N SER A 338 17.30 1.21 10.30
CA SER A 338 17.33 1.15 8.83
C SER A 338 18.48 0.30 8.25
N LYS A 339 19.52 0.04 9.04
CA LYS A 339 20.66 -0.80 8.62
C LYS A 339 20.26 -2.28 8.65
N GLN A 340 20.34 -2.90 7.49
CA GLN A 340 20.07 -4.33 7.34
C GLN A 340 21.18 -5.18 7.94
N HIS A 341 20.82 -6.38 8.42
CA HIS A 341 21.82 -7.33 8.91
C HIS A 341 22.74 -7.78 7.75
N PRO A 342 24.09 -7.82 7.92
CA PRO A 342 25.04 -8.15 6.84
C PRO A 342 24.74 -9.48 6.10
N LEU A 343 24.19 -10.47 6.78
CA LEU A 343 23.81 -11.76 6.16
C LEU A 343 22.67 -11.63 5.14
N LEU A 344 21.87 -10.56 5.17
CA LEU A 344 20.79 -10.35 4.19
C LEU A 344 21.32 -10.15 2.78
N LYS A 345 22.52 -9.62 2.60
CA LYS A 345 23.17 -9.52 1.29
C LYS A 345 23.31 -10.92 0.63
N ARG A 346 23.73 -11.92 1.42
CA ARG A 346 23.84 -13.32 0.95
C ARG A 346 22.46 -13.93 0.69
N PHE A 347 21.48 -13.67 1.56
CA PHE A 347 20.10 -14.12 1.36
C PHE A 347 19.52 -13.55 0.06
N LYS A 348 19.63 -12.23 -0.16
CA LYS A 348 19.14 -11.55 -1.38
C LYS A 348 19.79 -12.13 -2.65
N ALA A 349 21.11 -12.40 -2.62
CA ALA A 349 21.83 -12.99 -3.76
C ALA A 349 21.33 -14.40 -4.11
N ILE A 350 21.02 -15.23 -3.11
CA ILE A 350 20.50 -16.61 -3.33
C ILE A 350 19.03 -16.57 -3.75
N ALA A 351 18.21 -15.70 -3.13
CA ALA A 351 16.78 -15.58 -3.42
C ALA A 351 16.49 -15.00 -4.80
N ALA A 352 17.45 -14.25 -5.40
CA ALA A 352 17.38 -13.70 -6.77
C ALA A 352 16.03 -13.00 -7.10
N ALA A 353 15.51 -12.22 -6.15
CA ALA A 353 14.19 -11.59 -6.27
C ALA A 353 14.15 -10.40 -7.26
N LYS A 354 15.31 -9.93 -7.72
CA LYS A 354 15.49 -8.82 -8.65
C LYS A 354 16.44 -9.21 -9.78
N THR A 355 16.27 -8.57 -10.94
CA THR A 355 17.19 -8.71 -12.06
C THR A 355 18.56 -8.09 -11.76
N GLU A 356 19.55 -8.33 -12.60
CA GLU A 356 20.89 -7.74 -12.49
C GLU A 356 20.90 -6.22 -12.67
N SER A 357 19.88 -5.66 -13.31
CA SER A 357 19.70 -4.21 -13.51
C SER A 357 19.30 -3.47 -12.22
N PHE A 358 19.02 -4.18 -11.12
CA PHE A 358 18.59 -3.56 -9.87
C PHE A 358 19.73 -2.84 -9.16
N VAL A 359 19.50 -1.55 -8.87
CA VAL A 359 20.39 -0.74 -8.02
C VAL A 359 19.80 -0.69 -6.61
N ASN A 360 20.61 -1.03 -5.61
CA ASN A 360 20.22 -0.89 -4.20
C ASN A 360 20.45 0.56 -3.76
N TYR A 361 19.39 1.25 -3.37
CA TYR A 361 19.45 2.65 -2.89
C TYR A 361 19.60 2.76 -1.38
N ASP A 362 19.52 1.65 -0.64
CA ASP A 362 19.51 1.64 0.83
C ASP A 362 20.93 1.71 1.46
N GLY A 363 21.94 2.01 0.65
CA GLY A 363 23.29 2.32 1.14
C GLY A 363 23.95 1.15 1.86
N ASP A 364 24.03 -0.02 1.23
CA ASP A 364 24.90 -1.12 1.64
C ASP A 364 26.35 -0.81 1.17
N GLU A 365 27.09 -0.01 1.91
CA GLU A 365 28.54 -0.06 1.94
C GLU A 365 29.03 -0.67 3.26
#